data_f59f73dff6d5254f91df5954e91f248b
#
_entry.id   f59f73dff6d5254f91df5954e91f248b
#
_cell.length_a   1.000
_cell.length_b   1.000
_cell.length_c   1.000
_cell.angle_alpha   90.00
_cell.angle_beta   90.00
_cell.angle_gamma   90.00
#
_symmetry.space_group_name_H-M   'P 1'
#
loop_
_entity.id
_entity.type
_entity.pdbx_description
1 polymer ?
#
loop_
_entity_poly.entity_id
_entity_poly.type
_entity_poly.pdbx_seq_one_letter_code
_entity_poly.pdbx_strand_id
1 'polypeptide(L)'
;MAAHRVLVVAGAFGIDTNVYPAGEQLGSEMTFAHTTDGLGQAGCYSALAATALGVPTGAIAALGDDRAGAWVREELVTAGVELLELRDPGGTHRSVNILSADGGRRNFFDPRAVSETVVDLEACRTLLEGASVLHVHLDDWCRQLLPLARDAGLTISCDLQDVVDLDDPYRADFVAAADVLFLSAANLEDPAAAALELAGRRAERIVIVGAGAEGCLVAHDGAVERFAALSLPDYPVIDTNGAGDNLAVGFLAAFVLDELPLSQAVRQAQLGARWICSQPGDHKQPVTRKLLATLAGRAR
;
A
#
# COMPACT_ATOMS: atom_id res chain seq x y z
N MET A 1 0.93 30.20 -7.89
CA MET A 1 0.03 29.05 -8.07
C MET A 1 0.42 28.06 -6.98
N ALA A 2 -0.48 27.67 -6.09
CA ALA A 2 -0.18 26.62 -5.11
C ALA A 2 0.19 25.34 -5.89
N ALA A 3 1.32 24.72 -5.56
CA ALA A 3 1.71 23.45 -6.15
C ALA A 3 0.57 22.45 -5.95
N HIS A 4 0.09 21.84 -7.01
CA HIS A 4 -0.83 20.72 -6.90
C HIS A 4 -0.08 19.60 -6.19
N ARG A 5 -0.46 19.32 -4.96
CA ARG A 5 0.10 18.23 -4.17
C ARG A 5 -0.48 16.93 -4.69
N VAL A 6 0.29 16.21 -5.48
CA VAL A 6 -0.12 14.96 -6.12
C VAL A 6 0.68 13.81 -5.56
N LEU A 7 0.01 12.71 -5.27
CA LEU A 7 0.62 11.44 -4.93
C LEU A 7 0.51 10.52 -6.16
N VAL A 8 1.65 10.03 -6.66
CA VAL A 8 1.69 9.01 -7.72
C VAL A 8 1.99 7.65 -7.09
N VAL A 9 1.16 6.66 -7.37
CA VAL A 9 1.33 5.27 -6.97
C VAL A 9 1.82 4.46 -8.15
N ALA A 10 2.88 3.66 -7.97
CA ALA A 10 3.41 2.79 -9.02
C ALA A 10 3.66 1.37 -8.47
N GLY A 11 3.27 0.34 -9.23
CA GLY A 11 3.47 -1.06 -8.85
C GLY A 11 2.35 -1.98 -9.31
N ALA A 12 2.09 -3.03 -8.51
CA ALA A 12 1.10 -4.03 -8.81
C ALA A 12 -0.33 -3.49 -8.68
N PHE A 13 -1.06 -3.51 -9.78
CA PHE A 13 -2.49 -3.27 -9.86
C PHE A 13 -3.18 -4.52 -10.41
N GLY A 14 -4.30 -4.92 -9.82
CA GLY A 14 -4.96 -6.13 -10.26
C GLY A 14 -6.20 -6.46 -9.45
N ILE A 15 -6.53 -7.74 -9.40
CA ILE A 15 -7.70 -8.23 -8.67
C ILE A 15 -7.30 -9.22 -7.58
N ASP A 16 -8.05 -9.20 -6.49
CA ASP A 16 -7.98 -10.17 -5.42
C ASP A 16 -9.25 -11.02 -5.41
N THR A 17 -9.09 -12.34 -5.50
CA THR A 17 -10.16 -13.31 -5.21
C THR A 17 -10.03 -13.74 -3.77
N ASN A 18 -11.02 -13.39 -2.94
CA ASN A 18 -11.07 -13.81 -1.54
C ASN A 18 -11.95 -15.04 -1.39
N VAL A 19 -11.42 -16.06 -0.73
CA VAL A 19 -12.09 -17.34 -0.48
C VAL A 19 -12.31 -17.50 1.01
N TYR A 20 -13.57 -17.62 1.43
CA TYR A 20 -14.00 -17.80 2.81
C TYR A 20 -14.56 -19.23 2.96
N PRO A 21 -13.73 -20.22 3.36
CA PRO A 21 -14.18 -21.61 3.50
C PRO A 21 -15.28 -21.76 4.57
N ALA A 22 -16.28 -22.59 4.29
CA ALA A 22 -17.39 -22.85 5.21
C ALA A 22 -17.02 -23.76 6.40
N GLY A 23 -15.74 -24.15 6.57
CA GLY A 23 -15.23 -24.98 7.65
C GLY A 23 -13.72 -25.13 7.62
N GLU A 24 -13.15 -25.80 8.61
CA GLU A 24 -11.69 -25.91 8.80
C GLU A 24 -10.99 -26.90 7.85
N GLN A 25 -11.73 -27.70 7.07
CA GLN A 25 -11.15 -28.78 6.26
C GLN A 25 -10.73 -28.29 4.85
N LEU A 26 -9.54 -27.77 4.73
CA LEU A 26 -8.90 -27.51 3.43
C LEU A 26 -8.28 -28.78 2.77
N GLY A 27 -8.49 -29.95 3.37
CA GLY A 27 -7.87 -31.22 2.94
C GLY A 27 -8.74 -32.12 2.08
N SER A 28 -10.00 -31.76 1.76
CA SER A 28 -10.87 -32.50 0.88
C SER A 28 -10.76 -32.03 -0.57
N GLU A 29 -11.09 -32.91 -1.52
CA GLU A 29 -11.12 -32.59 -2.95
C GLU A 29 -12.05 -31.39 -3.26
N MET A 30 -13.15 -31.25 -2.50
CA MET A 30 -14.11 -30.15 -2.62
C MET A 30 -14.41 -29.56 -1.24
N THR A 31 -14.29 -28.24 -1.13
CA THR A 31 -14.69 -27.47 0.05
C THR A 31 -15.69 -26.38 -0.36
N PHE A 32 -16.83 -26.32 0.33
CA PHE A 32 -17.75 -25.20 0.14
C PHE A 32 -17.13 -23.92 0.67
N ALA A 33 -17.20 -22.85 -0.11
CA ALA A 33 -16.68 -21.56 0.25
C ALA A 33 -17.57 -20.44 -0.31
N HIS A 34 -17.62 -19.32 0.37
CA HIS A 34 -18.02 -18.05 -0.22
C HIS A 34 -16.81 -17.43 -0.91
N THR A 35 -16.97 -16.93 -2.13
CA THR A 35 -15.89 -16.27 -2.87
C THR A 35 -16.32 -14.89 -3.32
N THR A 36 -15.40 -13.94 -3.27
CA THR A 36 -15.60 -12.57 -3.76
C THR A 36 -14.40 -12.14 -4.59
N ASP A 37 -14.67 -11.40 -5.67
CA ASP A 37 -13.64 -10.72 -6.44
C ASP A 37 -13.72 -9.21 -6.16
N GLY A 38 -12.57 -8.56 -6.03
CA GLY A 38 -12.48 -7.11 -5.84
C GLY A 38 -11.21 -6.56 -6.47
N LEU A 39 -11.13 -5.23 -6.58
CA LEU A 39 -9.84 -4.62 -6.86
C LEU A 39 -8.87 -5.00 -5.75
N GLY A 40 -7.68 -5.34 -6.16
CA GLY A 40 -6.66 -5.84 -5.26
C GLY A 40 -5.27 -5.37 -5.64
N GLN A 41 -4.29 -5.99 -5.03
CA GLN A 41 -2.90 -5.58 -5.09
C GLN A 41 -2.66 -4.23 -4.41
N ALA A 42 -1.44 -4.03 -3.97
CA ALA A 42 -1.06 -2.85 -3.19
C ALA A 42 -1.32 -1.53 -3.93
N GLY A 43 -1.13 -1.51 -5.26
CA GLY A 43 -1.37 -0.32 -6.09
C GLY A 43 -2.83 0.14 -6.07
N CYS A 44 -3.79 -0.79 -6.20
CA CYS A 44 -5.22 -0.43 -6.13
C CYS A 44 -5.60 0.08 -4.74
N TYR A 45 -5.19 -0.62 -3.68
CA TYR A 45 -5.48 -0.20 -2.31
C TYR A 45 -4.90 1.20 -2.02
N SER A 46 -3.66 1.45 -2.43
CA SER A 46 -2.99 2.74 -2.22
C SER A 46 -3.65 3.87 -3.03
N ALA A 47 -3.93 3.66 -4.33
CA ALA A 47 -4.54 4.69 -5.17
C ALA A 47 -5.95 5.06 -4.70
N LEU A 48 -6.78 4.06 -4.37
CA LEU A 48 -8.13 4.29 -3.86
C LEU A 48 -8.13 4.95 -2.47
N ALA A 49 -7.17 4.59 -1.59
CA ALA A 49 -7.02 5.26 -0.30
C ALA A 49 -6.67 6.74 -0.46
N ALA A 50 -5.78 7.08 -1.39
CA ALA A 50 -5.39 8.47 -1.66
C ALA A 50 -6.56 9.30 -2.18
N THR A 51 -7.29 8.79 -3.17
CA THR A 51 -8.47 9.49 -3.73
C THR A 51 -9.58 9.67 -2.70
N ALA A 52 -9.84 8.66 -1.85
CA ALA A 52 -10.82 8.76 -0.77
C ALA A 52 -10.47 9.85 0.26
N LEU A 53 -9.17 10.06 0.52
CA LEU A 53 -8.65 11.16 1.32
C LEU A 53 -8.69 12.51 0.57
N GLY A 54 -9.18 12.57 -0.67
CA GLY A 54 -9.23 13.78 -1.48
C GLY A 54 -7.85 14.27 -1.93
N VAL A 55 -6.84 13.38 -1.98
CA VAL A 55 -5.53 13.67 -2.54
C VAL A 55 -5.61 13.51 -4.06
N PRO A 56 -5.21 14.51 -4.86
CA PRO A 56 -5.03 14.33 -6.30
C PRO A 56 -4.06 13.18 -6.56
N THR A 57 -4.50 12.13 -7.26
CA THR A 57 -3.78 10.85 -7.35
C THR A 57 -3.51 10.49 -8.79
N GLY A 58 -2.24 10.23 -9.10
CA GLY A 58 -1.79 9.56 -10.31
C GLY A 58 -1.50 8.07 -10.03
N ALA A 59 -1.60 7.25 -11.06
CA ALA A 59 -1.16 5.85 -11.00
C ALA A 59 -0.37 5.48 -12.25
N ILE A 60 0.73 4.75 -12.06
CA ILE A 60 1.46 4.07 -13.12
C ILE A 60 1.23 2.58 -12.90
N ALA A 61 0.46 1.94 -13.77
CA ALA A 61 -0.03 0.58 -13.58
C ALA A 61 0.30 -0.32 -14.78
N ALA A 62 0.92 -1.46 -14.55
CA ALA A 62 1.06 -2.49 -15.57
C ALA A 62 -0.20 -3.35 -15.61
N LEU A 63 -0.96 -3.27 -16.71
CA LEU A 63 -2.22 -3.99 -16.91
C LEU A 63 -2.17 -4.84 -18.18
N GLY A 64 -2.83 -5.98 -18.12
CA GLY A 64 -3.04 -6.83 -19.27
C GLY A 64 -4.20 -6.37 -20.17
N ASP A 65 -4.18 -6.82 -21.41
CA ASP A 65 -5.32 -6.67 -22.34
C ASP A 65 -6.35 -7.78 -22.07
N ASP A 66 -6.91 -7.77 -20.86
CA ASP A 66 -7.87 -8.75 -20.37
C ASP A 66 -9.02 -8.10 -19.60
N ARG A 67 -10.02 -8.92 -19.18
CA ARG A 67 -11.18 -8.43 -18.44
C ARG A 67 -10.82 -7.82 -17.10
N ALA A 68 -9.80 -8.36 -16.43
CA ALA A 68 -9.34 -7.85 -15.15
C ALA A 68 -8.72 -6.45 -15.32
N GLY A 69 -7.86 -6.26 -16.34
CA GLY A 69 -7.29 -4.95 -16.69
C GLY A 69 -8.34 -3.92 -17.06
N ALA A 70 -9.36 -4.34 -17.86
CA ALA A 70 -10.47 -3.46 -18.19
C ALA A 70 -11.24 -3.01 -16.93
N TRP A 71 -11.50 -3.93 -15.99
CA TRP A 71 -12.18 -3.62 -14.73
C TRP A 71 -11.35 -2.70 -13.84
N VAL A 72 -10.07 -3.01 -13.63
CA VAL A 72 -9.16 -2.16 -12.84
C VAL A 72 -9.10 -0.74 -13.41
N ARG A 73 -8.96 -0.60 -14.74
CA ARG A 73 -8.96 0.70 -15.44
C ARG A 73 -10.24 1.49 -15.18
N GLU A 74 -11.39 0.85 -15.37
CA GLU A 74 -12.70 1.49 -15.19
C GLU A 74 -12.87 2.04 -13.77
N GLU A 75 -12.54 1.25 -12.76
CA GLU A 75 -12.68 1.63 -11.35
C GLU A 75 -11.71 2.76 -10.96
N LEU A 76 -10.44 2.68 -11.38
CA LEU A 76 -9.46 3.73 -11.08
C LEU A 76 -9.85 5.07 -11.73
N VAL A 77 -10.28 5.04 -12.99
CA VAL A 77 -10.74 6.26 -13.71
C VAL A 77 -12.01 6.80 -13.06
N THR A 78 -12.95 5.93 -12.67
CA THR A 78 -14.20 6.34 -11.99
C THR A 78 -13.89 6.96 -10.62
N ALA A 79 -12.87 6.47 -9.91
CA ALA A 79 -12.40 7.05 -8.66
C ALA A 79 -11.66 8.39 -8.84
N GLY A 80 -11.40 8.83 -10.08
CA GLY A 80 -10.70 10.08 -10.39
C GLY A 80 -9.17 9.96 -10.38
N VAL A 81 -8.63 8.76 -10.52
CA VAL A 81 -7.17 8.53 -10.65
C VAL A 81 -6.72 8.91 -12.06
N GLU A 82 -5.66 9.71 -12.16
CA GLU A 82 -4.95 9.94 -13.43
C GLU A 82 -4.09 8.72 -13.76
N LEU A 83 -4.59 7.87 -14.66
CA LEU A 83 -3.98 6.58 -14.95
C LEU A 83 -3.03 6.64 -16.14
N LEU A 84 -1.74 6.35 -15.91
CA LEU A 84 -0.78 5.97 -16.93
C LEU A 84 -0.68 4.45 -16.97
N GLU A 85 -1.17 3.87 -18.03
CA GLU A 85 -1.19 2.43 -18.23
C GLU A 85 0.07 1.96 -18.98
N LEU A 86 0.76 1.00 -18.41
CA LEU A 86 1.80 0.20 -19.05
C LEU A 86 1.21 -1.16 -19.41
N ARG A 87 1.70 -1.77 -20.48
CA ARG A 87 1.21 -3.07 -20.91
C ARG A 87 1.98 -4.19 -20.22
N ASP A 88 1.28 -5.07 -19.49
CA ASP A 88 1.80 -6.37 -19.08
C ASP A 88 1.40 -7.43 -20.13
N PRO A 89 2.38 -8.04 -20.85
CA PRO A 89 2.08 -9.03 -21.88
C PRO A 89 1.52 -10.34 -21.33
N GLY A 90 1.73 -10.64 -20.04
CA GLY A 90 1.23 -11.85 -19.37
C GLY A 90 -0.18 -11.72 -18.82
N GLY A 91 -0.73 -10.50 -18.80
CA GLY A 91 -2.07 -10.22 -18.24
C GLY A 91 -2.04 -9.47 -16.93
N THR A 92 -3.21 -9.11 -16.43
CA THR A 92 -3.36 -8.36 -15.18
C THR A 92 -3.06 -9.20 -13.96
N HIS A 93 -2.32 -8.65 -13.00
CA HIS A 93 -1.95 -9.30 -11.73
C HIS A 93 -3.16 -9.84 -10.98
N ARG A 94 -2.96 -10.95 -10.28
CA ARG A 94 -4.01 -11.60 -9.48
C ARG A 94 -3.46 -12.12 -8.18
N SER A 95 -4.32 -12.10 -7.14
CA SER A 95 -4.11 -12.91 -5.95
C SER A 95 -5.35 -13.75 -5.64
N VAL A 96 -5.12 -14.90 -5.04
CA VAL A 96 -6.16 -15.66 -4.36
C VAL A 96 -5.82 -15.68 -2.87
N ASN A 97 -6.71 -15.11 -2.06
CA ASN A 97 -6.58 -15.07 -0.61
C ASN A 97 -7.52 -16.09 0.00
N ILE A 98 -7.01 -17.08 0.71
CA ILE A 98 -7.81 -17.97 1.53
C ILE A 98 -7.80 -17.42 2.95
N LEU A 99 -8.98 -17.06 3.46
CA LEU A 99 -9.17 -16.48 4.78
C LEU A 99 -9.76 -17.52 5.73
N SER A 100 -9.03 -17.82 6.80
CA SER A 100 -9.48 -18.77 7.82
C SER A 100 -10.35 -18.07 8.86
N ALA A 101 -11.24 -18.84 9.53
CA ALA A 101 -12.14 -18.33 10.55
C ALA A 101 -11.41 -17.75 11.79
N ASP A 102 -10.17 -18.15 12.04
CA ASP A 102 -9.28 -17.63 13.08
C ASP A 102 -8.57 -16.31 12.71
N GLY A 103 -8.86 -15.75 11.51
CA GLY A 103 -8.23 -14.54 10.98
C GLY A 103 -6.92 -14.79 10.24
N GLY A 104 -6.49 -16.05 10.10
CA GLY A 104 -5.34 -16.42 9.28
C GLY A 104 -5.61 -16.14 7.80
N ARG A 105 -4.55 -15.78 7.05
CA ARG A 105 -4.61 -15.55 5.61
C ARG A 105 -3.50 -16.30 4.91
N ARG A 106 -3.85 -17.00 3.83
CA ARG A 106 -2.89 -17.55 2.88
C ARG A 106 -3.08 -16.90 1.52
N ASN A 107 -2.05 -16.21 1.04
CA ASN A 107 -2.05 -15.54 -0.26
C ASN A 107 -1.35 -16.41 -1.32
N PHE A 108 -1.93 -16.45 -2.51
CA PHE A 108 -1.33 -16.98 -3.73
C PHE A 108 -1.26 -15.84 -4.73
N PHE A 109 -0.08 -15.30 -4.91
CA PHE A 109 0.18 -14.19 -5.81
C PHE A 109 0.62 -14.69 -7.18
N ASP A 110 -0.04 -14.22 -8.24
CA ASP A 110 0.32 -14.47 -9.64
C ASP A 110 0.79 -13.14 -10.27
N PRO A 111 2.11 -12.94 -10.37
CA PRO A 111 2.71 -11.70 -10.89
C PRO A 111 2.63 -11.57 -12.41
N ARG A 112 2.09 -12.55 -13.11
CA ARG A 112 2.03 -12.57 -14.58
C ARG A 112 3.42 -12.44 -15.22
N ALA A 113 3.56 -11.58 -16.22
CA ALA A 113 4.83 -11.30 -16.88
C ALA A 113 5.37 -9.90 -16.53
N VAL A 114 5.22 -9.49 -15.27
CA VAL A 114 5.60 -8.15 -14.80
C VAL A 114 7.06 -7.77 -15.12
N SER A 115 7.96 -8.74 -15.21
CA SER A 115 9.37 -8.52 -15.61
C SER A 115 9.54 -8.16 -17.09
N GLU A 116 8.51 -8.38 -17.92
CA GLU A 116 8.51 -8.06 -19.35
C GLU A 116 7.78 -6.74 -19.64
N THR A 117 7.30 -6.04 -18.60
CA THR A 117 6.62 -4.76 -18.74
C THR A 117 7.57 -3.71 -19.33
N VAL A 118 7.18 -3.11 -20.45
CA VAL A 118 7.93 -2.03 -21.10
C VAL A 118 7.48 -0.69 -20.52
N VAL A 119 8.43 0.05 -19.94
CA VAL A 119 8.16 1.35 -19.31
C VAL A 119 8.32 2.47 -20.34
N ASP A 120 7.26 3.25 -20.55
CA ASP A 120 7.35 4.52 -21.26
C ASP A 120 7.90 5.60 -20.31
N LEU A 121 9.22 5.75 -20.31
CA LEU A 121 9.92 6.66 -19.38
C LEU A 121 9.55 8.14 -19.62
N GLU A 122 9.19 8.54 -20.83
CA GLU A 122 8.80 9.92 -21.14
C GLU A 122 7.40 10.23 -20.59
N ALA A 123 6.45 9.33 -20.79
CA ALA A 123 5.12 9.44 -20.19
C ALA A 123 5.19 9.41 -18.65
N CYS A 124 6.02 8.52 -18.08
CA CYS A 124 6.25 8.46 -16.63
C CYS A 124 6.86 9.78 -16.12
N ARG A 125 7.85 10.35 -16.80
CA ARG A 125 8.46 11.63 -16.44
C ARG A 125 7.41 12.73 -16.41
N THR A 126 6.58 12.81 -17.44
CA THR A 126 5.51 13.82 -17.54
C THR A 126 4.54 13.74 -16.36
N LEU A 127 4.13 12.54 -15.97
CA LEU A 127 3.24 12.35 -14.80
C LEU A 127 3.93 12.73 -13.49
N LEU A 128 5.22 12.39 -13.34
CA LEU A 128 5.99 12.66 -12.13
C LEU A 128 6.34 14.14 -11.95
N GLU A 129 6.54 14.91 -13.02
CA GLU A 129 6.86 16.35 -12.94
C GLU A 129 5.80 17.20 -12.21
N GLY A 130 4.55 16.72 -12.17
CA GLY A 130 3.45 17.38 -11.44
C GLY A 130 3.26 16.88 -10.01
N ALA A 131 4.03 15.88 -9.58
CA ALA A 131 3.84 15.19 -8.31
C ALA A 131 4.65 15.79 -7.16
N SER A 132 4.28 15.45 -5.93
CA SER A 132 5.05 15.72 -4.71
C SER A 132 5.63 14.43 -4.11
N VAL A 133 4.93 13.31 -4.32
CA VAL A 133 5.29 12.01 -3.75
C VAL A 133 5.18 10.94 -4.83
N LEU A 134 6.20 10.08 -4.93
CA LEU A 134 6.12 8.79 -5.60
C LEU A 134 6.07 7.68 -4.53
N HIS A 135 4.99 6.94 -4.47
CA HIS A 135 4.85 5.73 -3.65
C HIS A 135 4.97 4.50 -4.54
N VAL A 136 6.03 3.71 -4.35
CA VAL A 136 6.31 2.53 -5.16
C VAL A 136 6.11 1.24 -4.39
N HIS A 137 5.68 0.22 -5.10
CA HIS A 137 5.70 -1.17 -4.66
C HIS A 137 6.84 -1.94 -5.36
N LEU A 138 7.06 -3.21 -4.99
CA LEU A 138 8.26 -3.98 -5.33
C LEU A 138 8.23 -4.62 -6.74
N ASP A 139 7.64 -3.98 -7.73
CA ASP A 139 7.74 -4.46 -9.12
C ASP A 139 9.06 -4.02 -9.76
N ASP A 140 9.72 -4.91 -10.50
CA ASP A 140 11.04 -4.65 -11.10
C ASP A 140 11.06 -3.39 -11.98
N TRP A 141 10.03 -3.18 -12.77
CA TRP A 141 9.94 -2.02 -13.65
C TRP A 141 9.87 -0.69 -12.89
N CYS A 142 9.38 -0.70 -11.63
CA CYS A 142 9.32 0.49 -10.77
C CYS A 142 10.71 1.07 -10.47
N ARG A 143 11.78 0.26 -10.53
CA ARG A 143 13.17 0.73 -10.35
C ARG A 143 13.53 1.85 -11.32
N GLN A 144 12.99 1.80 -12.54
CA GLN A 144 13.24 2.79 -13.57
C GLN A 144 12.62 4.16 -13.24
N LEU A 145 11.64 4.20 -12.33
CA LEU A 145 11.00 5.44 -11.87
C LEU A 145 11.80 6.16 -10.77
N LEU A 146 12.61 5.42 -10.01
CA LEU A 146 13.33 5.98 -8.86
C LEU A 146 14.25 7.16 -9.24
N PRO A 147 15.11 7.05 -10.28
CA PRO A 147 15.91 8.18 -10.72
C PRO A 147 15.05 9.34 -11.26
N LEU A 148 13.95 9.06 -11.98
CA LEU A 148 13.06 10.09 -12.50
C LEU A 148 12.42 10.91 -11.37
N ALA A 149 11.94 10.22 -10.33
CA ALA A 149 11.35 10.87 -9.16
C ALA A 149 12.40 11.69 -8.39
N ARG A 150 13.62 11.18 -8.27
CA ARG A 150 14.72 11.90 -7.61
C ARG A 150 15.11 13.16 -8.38
N ASP A 151 15.22 13.08 -9.69
CA ASP A 151 15.53 14.23 -10.57
C ASP A 151 14.41 15.30 -10.52
N ALA A 152 13.16 14.87 -10.37
CA ALA A 152 12.02 15.76 -10.21
C ALA A 152 11.86 16.31 -8.79
N GLY A 153 12.70 15.89 -7.82
CA GLY A 153 12.69 16.37 -6.44
C GLY A 153 11.53 15.84 -5.59
N LEU A 154 10.96 14.69 -5.95
CA LEU A 154 9.86 14.08 -5.21
C LEU A 154 10.35 13.41 -3.92
N THR A 155 9.47 13.36 -2.91
CA THR A 155 9.60 12.40 -1.82
C THR A 155 9.33 11.00 -2.37
N ILE A 156 10.30 10.09 -2.22
CA ILE A 156 10.17 8.70 -2.65
C ILE A 156 9.78 7.86 -1.43
N SER A 157 8.68 7.15 -1.55
CA SER A 157 8.21 6.20 -0.54
C SER A 157 8.15 4.80 -1.14
N CYS A 158 8.55 3.79 -0.37
CA CYS A 158 8.44 2.40 -0.79
C CYS A 158 7.82 1.54 0.32
N ASP A 159 6.88 0.66 -0.05
CA ASP A 159 6.43 -0.42 0.80
C ASP A 159 7.26 -1.68 0.48
N LEU A 160 8.09 -2.09 1.46
CA LEU A 160 8.94 -3.28 1.38
C LEU A 160 8.16 -4.57 1.68
N GLN A 161 6.90 -4.45 2.08
CA GLN A 161 6.01 -5.58 2.42
C GLN A 161 6.58 -6.48 3.53
N ASP A 162 6.54 -7.79 3.33
CA ASP A 162 7.05 -8.80 4.26
C ASP A 162 8.55 -8.99 4.05
N VAL A 163 9.36 -8.37 4.91
CA VAL A 163 10.82 -8.48 4.87
C VAL A 163 11.27 -9.63 5.77
N VAL A 164 12.16 -10.49 5.24
CA VAL A 164 12.82 -11.57 5.98
C VAL A 164 14.29 -11.22 6.19
N ASP A 165 14.92 -10.61 5.18
CA ASP A 165 16.33 -10.21 5.18
C ASP A 165 16.42 -8.73 4.78
N LEU A 166 17.05 -7.92 5.64
CA LEU A 166 17.23 -6.48 5.40
C LEU A 166 18.24 -6.19 4.28
N ASP A 167 19.09 -7.16 3.95
CA ASP A 167 20.10 -7.08 2.90
C ASP A 167 19.67 -7.81 1.62
N ASP A 168 18.39 -8.14 1.48
CA ASP A 168 17.84 -8.74 0.28
C ASP A 168 18.21 -7.88 -0.95
N PRO A 169 19.02 -8.42 -1.88
CA PRO A 169 19.47 -7.67 -3.04
C PRO A 169 18.32 -7.25 -3.96
N TYR A 170 17.19 -7.95 -3.93
CA TYR A 170 16.00 -7.55 -4.68
C TYR A 170 15.43 -6.20 -4.19
N ARG A 171 15.53 -5.92 -2.90
CA ARG A 171 15.01 -4.69 -2.27
C ARG A 171 16.02 -3.54 -2.23
N ALA A 172 17.29 -3.82 -2.52
CA ALA A 172 18.40 -2.89 -2.30
C ALA A 172 18.21 -1.52 -2.96
N ASP A 173 17.75 -1.47 -4.21
CA ASP A 173 17.56 -0.21 -4.95
C ASP A 173 16.42 0.61 -4.37
N PHE A 174 15.31 -0.04 -3.98
CA PHE A 174 14.17 0.60 -3.34
C PHE A 174 14.55 1.17 -1.98
N VAL A 175 15.27 0.37 -1.17
CA VAL A 175 15.81 0.82 0.12
C VAL A 175 16.76 2.00 -0.08
N ALA A 176 17.67 1.96 -1.06
CA ALA A 176 18.62 3.04 -1.30
C ALA A 176 17.90 4.35 -1.69
N ALA A 177 16.86 4.26 -2.52
CA ALA A 177 16.17 5.43 -3.06
C ALA A 177 15.17 6.07 -2.10
N ALA A 178 14.47 5.29 -1.27
CA ALA A 178 13.32 5.79 -0.51
C ALA A 178 13.69 6.73 0.65
N ASP A 179 12.90 7.78 0.81
CA ASP A 179 12.91 8.71 1.95
C ASP A 179 11.99 8.21 3.07
N VAL A 180 10.90 7.50 2.70
CA VAL A 180 9.97 6.86 3.64
C VAL A 180 9.84 5.39 3.29
N LEU A 181 10.06 4.52 4.25
CA LEU A 181 9.91 3.07 4.10
C LEU A 181 8.75 2.55 4.94
N PHE A 182 7.97 1.66 4.37
CA PHE A 182 6.97 0.87 5.07
C PHE A 182 7.33 -0.61 4.97
N LEU A 183 7.08 -1.36 6.03
CA LEU A 183 7.24 -2.81 6.06
C LEU A 183 6.39 -3.45 7.15
N SER A 184 6.21 -4.76 7.06
CA SER A 184 5.49 -5.58 8.05
C SER A 184 6.44 -6.12 9.12
N ALA A 185 5.98 -6.18 10.37
CA ALA A 185 6.68 -6.84 11.45
C ALA A 185 6.60 -8.38 11.40
N ALA A 186 5.76 -8.94 10.53
CA ALA A 186 5.35 -10.35 10.56
C ALA A 186 6.52 -11.36 10.54
N ASN A 187 7.60 -11.03 9.80
CA ASN A 187 8.76 -11.92 9.66
C ASN A 187 10.03 -11.40 10.34
N LEU A 188 9.93 -10.30 11.11
CA LEU A 188 11.07 -9.70 11.79
C LEU A 188 11.20 -10.23 13.21
N GLU A 189 12.38 -10.70 13.59
CA GLU A 189 12.68 -11.12 14.95
C GLU A 189 12.69 -9.93 15.93
N ASP A 190 13.32 -8.82 15.52
CA ASP A 190 13.30 -7.53 16.24
C ASP A 190 12.92 -6.40 15.31
N PRO A 191 11.62 -6.07 15.22
CA PRO A 191 11.13 -4.99 14.36
C PRO A 191 11.70 -3.60 14.71
N ALA A 192 12.06 -3.36 15.98
CA ALA A 192 12.63 -2.08 16.39
C ALA A 192 14.08 -1.94 15.93
N ALA A 193 14.89 -2.99 16.07
CA ALA A 193 16.26 -3.00 15.55
C ALA A 193 16.27 -2.87 14.03
N ALA A 194 15.40 -3.61 13.31
CA ALA A 194 15.27 -3.53 11.87
C ALA A 194 14.90 -2.11 11.40
N ALA A 195 13.94 -1.46 12.08
CA ALA A 195 13.53 -0.10 11.77
C ALA A 195 14.67 0.91 11.95
N LEU A 196 15.43 0.81 13.06
CA LEU A 196 16.59 1.67 13.32
C LEU A 196 17.69 1.48 12.28
N GLU A 197 17.97 0.25 11.94
CA GLU A 197 18.99 -0.08 10.94
C GLU A 197 18.64 0.51 9.57
N LEU A 198 17.41 0.29 9.09
CA LEU A 198 16.95 0.86 7.83
C LEU A 198 16.92 2.39 7.85
N ALA A 199 16.49 3.01 8.95
CA ALA A 199 16.52 4.46 9.11
C ALA A 199 17.96 4.99 9.08
N GLY A 200 18.89 4.33 9.74
CA GLY A 200 20.30 4.71 9.78
C GLY A 200 21.04 4.62 8.44
N ARG A 201 20.50 3.89 7.44
CA ARG A 201 21.10 3.75 6.11
C ARG A 201 20.99 5.04 5.26
N ARG A 202 20.17 6.03 5.67
CA ARG A 202 20.01 7.32 4.97
C ARG A 202 19.59 8.42 5.98
N ALA A 203 20.20 9.60 5.88
CA ALA A 203 19.80 10.76 6.69
C ALA A 203 18.32 11.12 6.44
N GLU A 204 17.65 11.57 7.52
CA GLU A 204 16.25 12.04 7.52
C GLU A 204 15.22 10.99 7.08
N ARG A 205 15.64 9.73 6.87
CA ARG A 205 14.69 8.66 6.51
C ARG A 205 13.75 8.34 7.66
N ILE A 206 12.48 8.16 7.30
CA ILE A 206 11.45 7.65 8.20
C ILE A 206 11.16 6.18 7.81
N VAL A 207 11.14 5.31 8.81
CA VAL A 207 10.77 3.90 8.63
C VAL A 207 9.58 3.57 9.51
N ILE A 208 8.51 3.05 8.92
CA ILE A 208 7.28 2.68 9.61
C ILE A 208 7.09 1.17 9.48
N VAL A 209 7.05 0.49 10.62
CA VAL A 209 6.83 -0.96 10.70
C VAL A 209 5.43 -1.23 11.25
N GLY A 210 4.56 -1.76 10.39
CA GLY A 210 3.22 -2.19 10.80
C GLY A 210 3.28 -3.46 11.64
N ALA A 211 2.73 -3.41 12.86
CA ALA A 211 2.74 -4.52 13.83
C ALA A 211 1.32 -5.06 14.11
N GLY A 212 0.40 -4.92 13.16
CA GLY A 212 -0.97 -5.46 13.25
C GLY A 212 -1.71 -4.98 14.49
N ALA A 213 -2.13 -5.91 15.35
CA ALA A 213 -2.87 -5.61 16.57
C ALA A 213 -2.04 -4.85 17.65
N GLU A 214 -0.73 -4.80 17.49
CA GLU A 214 0.16 -4.03 18.38
C GLU A 214 0.33 -2.57 17.93
N GLY A 215 -0.14 -2.21 16.73
CA GLY A 215 -0.03 -0.88 16.17
C GLY A 215 1.12 -0.74 15.19
N CYS A 216 2.03 0.21 15.39
CA CYS A 216 3.21 0.37 14.55
C CYS A 216 4.39 0.96 15.32
N LEU A 217 5.58 0.80 14.72
CA LEU A 217 6.82 1.43 15.15
C LEU A 217 7.23 2.46 14.10
N VAL A 218 7.77 3.57 14.55
CA VAL A 218 8.33 4.60 13.67
C VAL A 218 9.76 4.87 14.09
N ALA A 219 10.70 4.66 13.17
CA ALA A 219 12.11 5.00 13.38
C ALA A 219 12.48 6.23 12.54
N HIS A 220 13.03 7.24 13.20
CA HIS A 220 13.61 8.41 12.56
C HIS A 220 14.57 9.10 13.56
N ASP A 221 15.52 9.87 13.07
CA ASP A 221 16.49 10.64 13.87
C ASP A 221 17.20 9.81 14.95
N GLY A 222 17.49 8.54 14.64
CA GLY A 222 18.19 7.61 15.53
C GLY A 222 17.37 7.08 16.70
N ALA A 223 16.05 7.28 16.72
CA ALA A 223 15.14 6.80 17.75
C ALA A 223 13.99 5.96 17.15
N VAL A 224 13.41 5.08 17.96
CA VAL A 224 12.17 4.36 17.63
C VAL A 224 11.09 4.75 18.61
N GLU A 225 9.95 5.15 18.08
CA GLU A 225 8.73 5.39 18.84
C GLU A 225 7.69 4.30 18.55
N ARG A 226 7.00 3.83 19.59
CA ARG A 226 5.91 2.85 19.47
C ARG A 226 4.58 3.56 19.57
N PHE A 227 3.71 3.29 18.59
CA PHE A 227 2.34 3.78 18.55
C PHE A 227 1.39 2.58 18.69
N ALA A 228 0.73 2.48 19.83
CA ALA A 228 -0.24 1.41 20.08
C ALA A 228 -1.38 1.42 19.05
N ALA A 229 -1.91 0.26 18.74
CA ALA A 229 -3.04 0.14 17.82
C ALA A 229 -4.26 0.92 18.35
N LEU A 230 -4.92 1.64 17.45
CA LEU A 230 -6.13 2.35 17.78
C LEU A 230 -7.32 1.39 17.80
N SER A 231 -8.13 1.49 18.85
CA SER A 231 -9.37 0.73 18.97
C SER A 231 -10.56 1.52 18.39
N LEU A 232 -11.35 0.85 17.56
CA LEU A 232 -12.65 1.31 17.09
C LEU A 232 -13.70 0.25 17.48
N PRO A 233 -14.25 0.29 18.72
CA PRO A 233 -15.09 -0.79 19.24
C PRO A 233 -16.33 -1.09 18.42
N ASP A 234 -16.91 -0.05 17.80
CA ASP A 234 -18.12 -0.18 16.97
C ASP A 234 -17.83 -0.80 15.58
N TYR A 235 -16.57 -1.00 15.22
CA TYR A 235 -16.13 -1.48 13.92
C TYR A 235 -15.18 -2.69 14.10
N PRO A 236 -15.68 -3.93 14.20
CA PRO A 236 -14.82 -5.11 14.37
C PRO A 236 -13.86 -5.30 13.19
N VAL A 237 -12.74 -5.96 13.42
CA VAL A 237 -11.84 -6.39 12.34
C VAL A 237 -12.49 -7.54 11.60
N ILE A 238 -12.63 -7.42 10.28
CA ILE A 238 -13.24 -8.40 9.40
C ILE A 238 -12.18 -8.96 8.42
N ASP A 239 -11.39 -8.06 7.80
CA ASP A 239 -10.42 -8.42 6.80
C ASP A 239 -9.27 -7.41 6.79
N THR A 240 -8.03 -7.89 6.94
CA THR A 240 -6.82 -7.06 7.06
C THR A 240 -6.17 -6.70 5.72
N ASN A 241 -6.71 -7.15 4.59
CA ASN A 241 -6.20 -6.77 3.27
C ASN A 241 -6.24 -5.24 3.08
N GLY A 242 -5.15 -4.68 2.58
CA GLY A 242 -5.02 -3.23 2.35
C GLY A 242 -4.74 -2.40 3.60
N ALA A 243 -4.53 -3.03 4.79
CA ALA A 243 -4.23 -2.29 6.01
C ALA A 243 -2.89 -1.54 5.92
N GLY A 244 -1.84 -2.21 5.41
CA GLY A 244 -0.52 -1.62 5.17
C GLY A 244 -0.60 -0.45 4.19
N ASP A 245 -1.30 -0.64 3.07
CA ASP A 245 -1.46 0.38 2.03
C ASP A 245 -2.19 1.62 2.56
N ASN A 246 -3.25 1.41 3.36
CA ASN A 246 -3.98 2.53 3.98
C ASN A 246 -3.15 3.22 5.08
N LEU A 247 -2.29 2.48 5.81
CA LEU A 247 -1.31 3.06 6.74
C LEU A 247 -0.31 3.95 5.98
N ALA A 248 0.26 3.42 4.90
CA ALA A 248 1.25 4.13 4.10
C ALA A 248 0.68 5.41 3.48
N VAL A 249 -0.42 5.30 2.77
CA VAL A 249 -1.06 6.44 2.11
C VAL A 249 -1.59 7.45 3.13
N GLY A 250 -2.20 6.99 4.22
CA GLY A 250 -2.65 7.86 5.31
C GLY A 250 -1.51 8.67 5.92
N PHE A 251 -0.35 8.05 6.12
CA PHE A 251 0.86 8.72 6.61
C PHE A 251 1.40 9.73 5.59
N LEU A 252 1.56 9.33 4.33
CA LEU A 252 2.06 10.21 3.27
C LEU A 252 1.16 11.43 3.07
N ALA A 253 -0.15 11.23 3.06
CA ALA A 253 -1.11 12.33 2.97
C ALA A 253 -1.00 13.29 4.14
N ALA A 254 -0.93 12.77 5.37
CA ALA A 254 -0.90 13.59 6.57
C ALA A 254 0.47 14.24 6.82
N PHE A 255 1.57 13.48 6.69
CA PHE A 255 2.91 13.95 7.04
C PHE A 255 3.56 14.75 5.90
N VAL A 256 3.55 14.19 4.67
CA VAL A 256 4.27 14.79 3.53
C VAL A 256 3.42 15.86 2.85
N LEU A 257 2.13 15.59 2.61
CA LEU A 257 1.28 16.51 1.86
C LEU A 257 0.61 17.58 2.72
N ASP A 258 0.13 17.22 3.90
CA ASP A 258 -0.54 18.15 4.83
C ASP A 258 0.42 18.74 5.88
N GLU A 259 1.67 18.27 5.94
CA GLU A 259 2.73 18.75 6.84
C GLU A 259 2.35 18.70 8.33
N LEU A 260 1.57 17.64 8.72
CA LEU A 260 1.20 17.46 10.10
C LEU A 260 2.38 16.95 10.95
N PRO A 261 2.40 17.25 12.26
CA PRO A 261 3.37 16.66 13.18
C PRO A 261 3.34 15.11 13.10
N LEU A 262 4.52 14.48 13.23
CA LEU A 262 4.71 13.03 13.07
C LEU A 262 3.67 12.21 13.82
N SER A 263 3.46 12.48 15.11
CA SER A 263 2.51 11.74 15.95
C SER A 263 1.06 11.86 15.48
N GLN A 264 0.67 13.03 14.93
CA GLN A 264 -0.66 13.24 14.37
C GLN A 264 -0.81 12.49 13.04
N ALA A 265 0.22 12.53 12.19
CA ALA A 265 0.24 11.82 10.91
C ALA A 265 0.13 10.30 11.12
N VAL A 266 0.90 9.74 12.07
CA VAL A 266 0.83 8.32 12.43
C VAL A 266 -0.56 7.95 12.94
N ARG A 267 -1.15 8.77 13.81
CA ARG A 267 -2.51 8.52 14.31
C ARG A 267 -3.56 8.53 13.19
N GLN A 268 -3.48 9.46 12.25
CA GLN A 268 -4.39 9.48 11.09
C GLN A 268 -4.19 8.26 10.19
N ALA A 269 -2.96 7.87 9.95
CA ALA A 269 -2.60 6.67 9.20
C ALA A 269 -3.16 5.39 9.83
N GLN A 270 -3.00 5.24 11.16
CA GLN A 270 -3.57 4.12 11.91
C GLN A 270 -5.11 4.09 11.85
N LEU A 271 -5.79 5.24 11.87
CA LEU A 271 -7.24 5.29 11.72
C LEU A 271 -7.68 4.79 10.35
N GLY A 272 -6.98 5.16 9.28
CA GLY A 272 -7.23 4.66 7.93
C GLY A 272 -7.04 3.15 7.84
N ALA A 273 -5.90 2.66 8.34
CA ALA A 273 -5.59 1.24 8.40
C ALA A 273 -6.61 0.45 9.23
N ARG A 274 -7.02 0.98 10.38
CA ARG A 274 -7.99 0.33 11.25
C ARG A 274 -9.40 0.33 10.66
N TRP A 275 -9.77 1.40 9.96
CA TRP A 275 -11.05 1.49 9.26
C TRP A 275 -11.15 0.45 8.14
N ILE A 276 -10.14 0.35 7.27
CA ILE A 276 -10.18 -0.60 6.14
C ILE A 276 -10.27 -2.05 6.63
N CYS A 277 -9.69 -2.37 7.78
CA CYS A 277 -9.83 -3.68 8.40
C CYS A 277 -11.26 -4.03 8.82
N SER A 278 -12.15 -3.07 8.96
CA SER A 278 -13.56 -3.29 9.30
C SER A 278 -14.46 -3.47 8.09
N GLN A 279 -13.90 -3.41 6.88
CA GLN A 279 -14.65 -3.55 5.64
C GLN A 279 -14.54 -4.95 5.08
N PRO A 280 -15.63 -5.54 4.54
CA PRO A 280 -15.55 -6.84 3.86
C PRO A 280 -14.76 -6.75 2.57
N GLY A 281 -14.12 -7.87 2.19
CA GLY A 281 -13.16 -7.91 1.09
C GLY A 281 -13.68 -7.51 -0.29
N ASP A 282 -14.98 -7.64 -0.51
CA ASP A 282 -15.67 -7.32 -1.78
C ASP A 282 -16.16 -5.86 -1.88
N HIS A 283 -16.18 -5.13 -0.76
CA HIS A 283 -16.72 -3.77 -0.69
C HIS A 283 -15.84 -2.84 0.14
N LYS A 284 -14.51 -3.00 0.03
CA LYS A 284 -13.58 -2.15 0.77
C LYS A 284 -13.67 -0.70 0.30
N GLN A 285 -14.12 0.15 1.22
CA GLN A 285 -14.17 1.59 1.03
C GLN A 285 -13.15 2.26 1.95
N PRO A 286 -12.08 2.85 1.41
CA PRO A 286 -11.11 3.58 2.22
C PRO A 286 -11.74 4.74 2.98
N VAL A 287 -11.07 5.16 4.05
CA VAL A 287 -11.54 6.26 4.89
C VAL A 287 -11.50 7.59 4.12
N THR A 288 -12.59 8.36 4.19
CA THR A 288 -12.59 9.75 3.68
C THR A 288 -12.10 10.73 4.75
N ARG A 289 -11.65 11.93 4.38
CA ARG A 289 -11.26 12.97 5.36
C ARG A 289 -12.37 13.29 6.36
N LYS A 290 -13.60 13.34 5.89
CA LYS A 290 -14.76 13.59 6.76
C LYS A 290 -14.96 12.49 7.79
N LEU A 291 -14.86 11.23 7.35
CA LEU A 291 -14.99 10.08 8.23
C LEU A 291 -13.79 9.98 9.18
N LEU A 292 -12.58 10.25 8.71
CA LEU A 292 -11.35 10.28 9.52
C LEU A 292 -11.50 11.25 10.70
N ALA A 293 -12.01 12.47 10.46
CA ALA A 293 -12.29 13.45 11.52
C ALA A 293 -13.32 12.94 12.54
N THR A 294 -14.33 12.20 12.07
CA THR A 294 -15.33 11.59 12.95
C THR A 294 -14.74 10.47 13.81
N LEU A 295 -13.93 9.60 13.20
CA LEU A 295 -13.28 8.47 13.88
C LEU A 295 -12.23 8.93 14.88
N ALA A 296 -11.52 10.03 14.61
CA ALA A 296 -10.52 10.60 15.52
C ALA A 296 -11.10 10.95 16.90
N GLY A 297 -12.37 11.35 16.96
CA GLY A 297 -13.08 11.62 18.21
C GLY A 297 -13.59 10.37 18.94
N ARG A 298 -13.59 9.20 18.30
CA ARG A 298 -14.11 7.93 18.84
C ARG A 298 -13.03 6.91 19.17
N ALA A 299 -11.83 7.04 18.56
CA ALA A 299 -10.73 6.11 18.75
C ALA A 299 -10.12 6.25 20.16
N ARG A 300 -9.86 5.09 20.77
CA ARG A 300 -9.24 4.92 22.09
C ARG A 300 -7.87 4.31 21.97
#